data_b26c669607eb8b641c75fd09fd8f6b88
#
_entry.id   b26c669607eb8b641c75fd09fd8f6b88
#
_cell.length_a   1.000
_cell.length_b   1.000
_cell.length_c   1.000
_cell.angle_alpha   90.00
_cell.angle_beta   90.00
_cell.angle_gamma   90.00
#
_symmetry.space_group_name_H-M   'P 1'
#
loop_
_entity.id
_entity.type
_entity.pdbx_description
1 polymer ?
#
loop_
_entity_poly.entity_id
_entity_poly.type
_entity_poly.pdbx_seq_one_letter_code
_entity_poly.pdbx_strand_id
1 'polypeptide(L)'
;AAPCFIEDKPGLIPLGVDQDPHFRLTRDIAQKIGKQKPALIHNIMVPALTGPGGKMSASEEKGTIYTTDTPDIVKKKINKYAFSGGQPDIEQHRKLGGNPDIDVSYQYLRIFFEPDDAKLKKIYEDYKSGKLLSGELKAILIEKINEFLKTHQEKREKAKQQIEQFLLENK
;
A
#
# COMPACT_ATOMS: atom_id res chain seq x y z
N ALA A 1 -11.83 1.87 20.14
CA ALA A 1 -11.73 2.09 21.60
C ALA A 1 -13.02 1.74 22.37
N ALA A 2 -14.19 1.69 21.71
CA ALA A 2 -15.48 1.44 22.38
C ALA A 2 -15.48 0.21 23.33
N PRO A 3 -14.96 -0.98 22.99
CA PRO A 3 -14.94 -2.11 23.92
C PRO A 3 -14.19 -1.81 25.21
N CYS A 4 -13.09 -1.04 25.17
CA CYS A 4 -12.33 -0.67 26.37
C CYS A 4 -13.08 0.33 27.27
N PHE A 5 -13.87 1.24 26.67
CA PHE A 5 -14.56 2.30 27.42
C PHE A 5 -15.95 1.89 27.91
N ILE A 6 -16.69 1.13 27.11
CA ILE A 6 -18.07 0.73 27.42
C ILE A 6 -18.10 -0.56 28.23
N GLU A 7 -17.37 -1.59 27.73
CA GLU A 7 -17.47 -2.94 28.30
C GLU A 7 -16.31 -3.29 29.23
N ASP A 8 -15.34 -2.38 29.41
CA ASP A 8 -14.11 -2.59 30.20
C ASP A 8 -13.32 -3.85 29.80
N LYS A 9 -13.30 -4.14 28.49
CA LYS A 9 -12.60 -5.27 27.90
C LYS A 9 -11.27 -4.83 27.28
N PRO A 10 -10.25 -5.69 27.26
CA PRO A 10 -9.04 -5.43 26.53
C PRO A 10 -9.36 -5.28 25.03
N GLY A 11 -8.78 -4.28 24.39
CA GLY A 11 -8.95 -4.01 22.97
C GLY A 11 -7.62 -3.86 22.26
N LEU A 12 -7.51 -4.42 21.05
CA LEU A 12 -6.38 -4.24 20.15
C LEU A 12 -6.86 -3.48 18.91
N ILE A 13 -6.22 -2.34 18.63
CA ILE A 13 -6.62 -1.44 17.54
C ILE A 13 -5.48 -1.35 16.53
N PRO A 14 -5.62 -1.91 15.32
CA PRO A 14 -4.72 -1.62 14.22
C PRO A 14 -5.06 -0.23 13.65
N LEU A 15 -4.03 0.59 13.43
CA LEU A 15 -4.20 1.96 12.93
C LEU A 15 -2.98 2.41 12.11
N GLY A 16 -3.20 3.38 11.24
CA GLY A 16 -2.10 4.07 10.56
C GLY A 16 -1.31 4.92 11.56
N VAL A 17 -0.02 5.02 11.35
CA VAL A 17 0.88 5.78 12.24
C VAL A 17 0.48 7.25 12.39
N ASP A 18 -0.21 7.82 11.40
CA ASP A 18 -0.75 9.19 11.44
C ASP A 18 -1.87 9.38 12.47
N GLN A 19 -2.49 8.29 12.94
CA GLN A 19 -3.52 8.31 13.99
C GLN A 19 -2.94 8.23 15.42
N ASP A 20 -1.64 8.01 15.58
CA ASP A 20 -1.00 7.84 16.90
C ASP A 20 -1.27 9.00 17.87
N PRO A 21 -1.22 10.29 17.48
CA PRO A 21 -1.49 11.38 18.40
C PRO A 21 -2.89 11.32 19.04
N HIS A 22 -3.90 10.91 18.27
CA HIS A 22 -5.28 10.77 18.77
C HIS A 22 -5.41 9.62 19.75
N PHE A 23 -4.72 8.52 19.49
CA PHE A 23 -4.76 7.34 20.36
C PHE A 23 -3.89 7.48 21.61
N ARG A 24 -2.85 8.30 21.59
CA ARG A 24 -2.14 8.70 22.83
C ARG A 24 -3.10 9.41 23.79
N LEU A 25 -3.83 10.41 23.28
CA LEU A 25 -4.85 11.11 24.08
C LEU A 25 -5.94 10.15 24.58
N THR A 26 -6.41 9.23 23.74
CA THR A 26 -7.40 8.20 24.13
C THR A 26 -6.89 7.34 25.29
N ARG A 27 -5.62 6.91 25.25
CA ARG A 27 -5.00 6.11 26.30
C ARG A 27 -4.82 6.88 27.61
N ASP A 28 -4.51 8.17 27.53
CA ASP A 28 -4.38 9.05 28.71
C ASP A 28 -5.74 9.28 29.38
N ILE A 29 -6.80 9.48 28.58
CA ILE A 29 -8.17 9.62 29.07
C ILE A 29 -8.63 8.30 29.73
N ALA A 30 -8.40 7.15 29.08
CA ALA A 30 -8.76 5.84 29.64
C ALA A 30 -8.22 5.65 31.06
N GLN A 31 -6.98 6.02 31.29
CA GLN A 31 -6.37 5.93 32.63
C GLN A 31 -7.07 6.86 33.65
N LYS A 32 -7.39 8.09 33.26
CA LYS A 32 -8.02 9.08 34.13
C LYS A 32 -9.43 8.69 34.58
N ILE A 33 -10.17 7.97 33.73
CA ILE A 33 -11.53 7.51 34.01
C ILE A 33 -11.58 6.07 34.54
N GLY A 34 -10.43 5.47 34.87
CA GLY A 34 -10.36 4.12 35.42
C GLY A 34 -10.69 3.00 34.43
N LYS A 35 -10.52 3.24 33.12
CA LYS A 35 -10.78 2.28 32.06
C LYS A 35 -9.50 1.68 31.50
N GLN A 36 -9.64 0.51 30.85
CA GLN A 36 -8.50 -0.15 30.20
C GLN A 36 -7.98 0.66 29.01
N LYS A 37 -6.65 0.76 28.90
CA LYS A 37 -6.00 1.37 27.73
C LYS A 37 -6.05 0.40 26.56
N PRO A 38 -6.51 0.83 25.37
CA PRO A 38 -6.39 -0.02 24.20
C PRO A 38 -4.91 -0.27 23.84
N ALA A 39 -4.60 -1.50 23.44
CA ALA A 39 -3.34 -1.82 22.77
C ALA A 39 -3.40 -1.37 21.31
N LEU A 40 -2.27 -0.94 20.75
CA LEU A 40 -2.20 -0.38 19.40
C LEU A 40 -1.22 -1.17 18.54
N ILE A 41 -1.58 -1.42 17.28
CA ILE A 41 -0.66 -1.87 16.23
C ILE A 41 -0.57 -0.75 15.20
N HIS A 42 0.63 -0.18 15.03
CA HIS A 42 0.87 0.87 14.06
C HIS A 42 1.26 0.27 12.71
N ASN A 43 0.50 0.62 11.68
CA ASN A 43 0.80 0.25 10.29
C ASN A 43 1.55 1.40 9.61
N ILE A 44 2.54 1.05 8.80
CA ILE A 44 3.23 2.01 7.95
C ILE A 44 2.29 2.53 6.85
N MET A 45 2.52 3.76 6.43
CA MET A 45 1.77 4.35 5.31
C MET A 45 2.29 3.81 3.98
N VAL A 46 1.37 3.50 3.07
CA VAL A 46 1.72 3.17 1.70
C VAL A 46 2.13 4.44 0.97
N PRO A 47 3.32 4.49 0.35
CA PRO A 47 3.74 5.67 -0.38
C PRO A 47 2.84 5.93 -1.59
N ALA A 48 2.62 7.20 -1.94
CA ALA A 48 2.03 7.55 -3.22
C ALA A 48 2.94 7.10 -4.38
N LEU A 49 2.40 6.92 -5.59
CA LEU A 49 3.23 6.62 -6.76
C LEU A 49 4.32 7.68 -6.97
N THR A 50 4.02 8.93 -6.65
CA THR A 50 4.91 10.09 -6.85
C THR A 50 6.11 10.13 -5.90
N GLY A 51 6.19 9.23 -4.93
CA GLY A 51 7.37 9.09 -4.08
C GLY A 51 7.07 8.94 -2.58
N PRO A 52 8.13 8.75 -1.78
CA PRO A 52 8.01 8.47 -0.35
C PRO A 52 7.56 9.68 0.49
N GLY A 53 7.55 10.89 -0.07
CA GLY A 53 7.13 12.11 0.63
C GLY A 53 5.62 12.29 0.78
N GLY A 54 4.80 11.42 0.17
CA GLY A 54 3.34 11.44 0.25
C GLY A 54 2.75 10.09 0.60
N LYS A 55 1.50 10.10 1.08
CA LYS A 55 0.71 8.88 1.24
C LYS A 55 -0.20 8.68 0.03
N MET A 56 -0.51 7.43 -0.31
CA MET A 56 -1.53 7.12 -1.31
C MET A 56 -2.87 7.71 -0.84
N SER A 57 -3.50 8.51 -1.69
CA SER A 57 -4.79 9.14 -1.39
C SER A 57 -5.70 9.08 -2.61
N ALA A 58 -6.94 8.63 -2.41
CA ALA A 58 -7.94 8.57 -3.48
C ALA A 58 -8.30 9.93 -4.10
N SER A 59 -8.00 11.03 -3.42
CA SER A 59 -8.21 12.39 -3.94
C SER A 59 -7.13 12.85 -4.92
N GLU A 60 -6.00 12.12 -5.04
CA GLU A 60 -4.90 12.46 -5.92
C GLU A 60 -4.74 11.40 -7.03
N GLU A 61 -5.33 11.67 -8.19
CA GLU A 61 -5.38 10.73 -9.30
C GLU A 61 -4.00 10.28 -9.79
N LYS A 62 -3.02 11.19 -9.82
CA LYS A 62 -1.66 10.89 -10.28
C LYS A 62 -0.88 9.98 -9.33
N GLY A 63 -1.19 10.06 -8.04
CA GLY A 63 -0.51 9.32 -6.98
C GLY A 63 -1.14 7.97 -6.66
N THR A 64 -2.25 7.60 -7.33
CA THR A 64 -3.08 6.47 -6.91
C THR A 64 -3.45 5.56 -8.08
N ILE A 65 -3.39 4.25 -7.84
CA ILE A 65 -3.98 3.23 -8.71
C ILE A 65 -5.33 2.84 -8.12
N TYR A 66 -6.38 2.96 -8.92
CA TYR A 66 -7.74 2.56 -8.52
C TYR A 66 -8.01 1.10 -8.87
N THR A 67 -8.83 0.45 -8.08
CA THR A 67 -9.26 -0.93 -8.36
C THR A 67 -10.11 -1.07 -9.63
N THR A 68 -10.52 0.06 -10.21
CA THR A 68 -11.25 0.16 -11.46
C THR A 68 -10.37 0.50 -12.67
N ASP A 69 -9.07 0.77 -12.45
CA ASP A 69 -8.15 1.09 -13.56
C ASP A 69 -7.99 -0.09 -14.51
N THR A 70 -7.95 0.22 -15.81
CA THR A 70 -7.63 -0.78 -16.83
C THR A 70 -6.12 -1.07 -16.87
N PRO A 71 -5.69 -2.20 -17.46
CA PRO A 71 -4.26 -2.52 -17.59
C PRO A 71 -3.43 -1.41 -18.25
N ASP A 72 -3.98 -0.74 -19.26
CA ASP A 72 -3.31 0.37 -19.93
C ASP A 72 -3.18 1.61 -19.05
N ILE A 73 -4.20 1.90 -18.23
CA ILE A 73 -4.17 3.00 -17.26
C ILE A 73 -3.12 2.72 -16.19
N VAL A 74 -3.08 1.51 -15.65
CA VAL A 74 -2.07 1.08 -14.68
C VAL A 74 -0.66 1.24 -15.25
N LYS A 75 -0.42 0.71 -16.45
CA LYS A 75 0.87 0.84 -17.15
C LYS A 75 1.26 2.30 -17.35
N LYS A 76 0.32 3.14 -17.81
CA LYS A 76 0.55 4.58 -18.00
C LYS A 76 0.89 5.29 -16.68
N LYS A 77 0.13 5.02 -15.62
CA LYS A 77 0.34 5.64 -14.31
C LYS A 77 1.70 5.26 -13.73
N ILE A 78 2.05 3.96 -13.73
CA ILE A 78 3.32 3.49 -13.17
C ILE A 78 4.49 4.05 -13.96
N ASN A 79 4.48 3.95 -15.29
CA ASN A 79 5.58 4.44 -16.11
C ASN A 79 5.79 5.95 -15.98
N LYS A 80 4.70 6.72 -15.88
CA LYS A 80 4.77 8.18 -15.85
C LYS A 80 5.01 8.75 -14.46
N TYR A 81 4.42 8.17 -13.43
CA TYR A 81 4.36 8.80 -12.11
C TYR A 81 5.11 8.03 -11.01
N ALA A 82 5.37 6.70 -11.18
CA ALA A 82 6.05 5.96 -10.15
C ALA A 82 7.48 6.47 -9.99
N PHE A 83 7.75 7.01 -8.79
CA PHE A 83 9.08 7.46 -8.41
C PHE A 83 10.06 6.30 -8.45
N SER A 84 11.22 6.54 -9.04
CA SER A 84 12.26 5.55 -9.21
C SER A 84 13.48 5.88 -8.37
N GLY A 85 14.03 4.87 -7.71
CA GLY A 85 15.30 4.94 -7.00
C GLY A 85 16.52 4.71 -7.89
N GLY A 86 16.33 4.65 -9.23
CA GLY A 86 17.40 4.42 -10.20
C GLY A 86 18.22 5.66 -10.52
N GLN A 87 19.20 5.47 -11.39
CA GLN A 87 20.05 6.55 -11.91
C GLN A 87 19.42 7.19 -13.16
N PRO A 88 19.89 8.40 -13.57
CA PRO A 88 19.34 9.14 -14.70
C PRO A 88 19.41 8.40 -16.04
N ASP A 89 20.46 7.62 -16.25
CA ASP A 89 20.66 6.84 -17.47
C ASP A 89 21.03 5.37 -17.19
N ILE A 90 20.95 4.55 -18.22
CA ILE A 90 21.17 3.10 -18.13
C ILE A 90 22.63 2.78 -17.76
N GLU A 91 23.58 3.52 -18.29
CA GLU A 91 25.00 3.25 -18.05
C GLU A 91 25.36 3.50 -16.59
N GLN A 92 24.92 4.64 -16.06
CA GLN A 92 25.10 4.97 -14.64
C GLN A 92 24.34 3.96 -13.75
N HIS A 93 23.13 3.57 -14.13
CA HIS A 93 22.38 2.57 -13.36
C HIS A 93 23.10 1.22 -13.34
N ARG A 94 23.64 0.75 -14.47
CA ARG A 94 24.42 -0.48 -14.52
C ARG A 94 25.68 -0.43 -13.65
N LYS A 95 26.29 0.75 -13.53
CA LYS A 95 27.54 0.94 -12.76
C LYS A 95 27.30 1.17 -11.26
N LEU A 96 26.31 1.96 -10.89
CA LEU A 96 26.07 2.42 -9.52
C LEU A 96 24.91 1.71 -8.82
N GLY A 97 24.04 1.05 -9.59
CA GLY A 97 22.81 0.45 -9.10
C GLY A 97 21.72 1.46 -8.75
N GLY A 98 20.58 0.96 -8.34
CA GLY A 98 19.46 1.74 -7.83
C GLY A 98 19.31 1.61 -6.31
N ASN A 99 18.46 2.46 -5.73
CA ASN A 99 18.07 2.37 -4.33
C ASN A 99 16.65 1.80 -4.22
N PRO A 100 16.49 0.50 -3.89
CA PRO A 100 15.17 -0.11 -3.76
C PRO A 100 14.37 0.42 -2.56
N ASP A 101 15.03 0.97 -1.54
CA ASP A 101 14.34 1.42 -0.33
C ASP A 101 13.49 2.67 -0.55
N ILE A 102 13.81 3.45 -1.60
CA ILE A 102 13.03 4.61 -2.01
C ILE A 102 12.26 4.41 -3.32
N ASP A 103 12.50 3.29 -4.04
CA ASP A 103 11.78 2.99 -5.28
C ASP A 103 10.37 2.50 -4.98
N VAL A 104 9.37 3.23 -5.47
CA VAL A 104 7.96 2.93 -5.18
C VAL A 104 7.53 1.60 -5.79
N SER A 105 8.10 1.19 -6.93
CA SER A 105 7.77 -0.09 -7.53
C SER A 105 8.24 -1.25 -6.65
N TYR A 106 9.44 -1.16 -6.08
CA TYR A 106 9.91 -2.15 -5.13
C TYR A 106 9.08 -2.15 -3.83
N GLN A 107 8.74 -0.96 -3.31
CA GLN A 107 7.93 -0.87 -2.08
C GLN A 107 6.55 -1.52 -2.26
N TYR A 108 5.91 -1.34 -3.41
CA TYR A 108 4.61 -1.98 -3.68
C TYR A 108 4.73 -3.50 -3.83
N LEU A 109 5.79 -4.00 -4.49
CA LEU A 109 6.06 -5.44 -4.54
C LEU A 109 6.24 -6.00 -3.13
N ARG A 110 7.04 -5.34 -2.30
CA ARG A 110 7.32 -5.74 -0.91
C ARG A 110 6.07 -5.76 -0.03
N ILE A 111 5.19 -4.77 -0.17
CA ILE A 111 4.03 -4.59 0.73
C ILE A 111 2.85 -5.46 0.30
N PHE A 112 2.62 -5.61 -1.02
CA PHE A 112 1.36 -6.15 -1.51
C PHE A 112 1.47 -7.32 -2.49
N PHE A 113 2.50 -7.32 -3.37
CA PHE A 113 2.39 -8.09 -4.60
C PHE A 113 3.38 -9.24 -4.74
N GLU A 114 4.46 -9.31 -3.96
CA GLU A 114 5.39 -10.43 -3.99
C GLU A 114 5.48 -11.09 -2.61
N PRO A 115 4.75 -12.18 -2.39
CA PRO A 115 4.76 -12.90 -1.12
C PRO A 115 5.98 -13.81 -0.93
N ASP A 116 6.76 -14.06 -1.99
CA ASP A 116 7.95 -14.91 -1.93
C ASP A 116 9.17 -14.06 -1.53
N ASP A 117 9.62 -14.22 -0.29
CA ASP A 117 10.76 -13.50 0.25
C ASP A 117 12.06 -13.74 -0.53
N ALA A 118 12.27 -14.94 -1.10
CA ALA A 118 13.45 -15.24 -1.88
C ALA A 118 13.47 -14.47 -3.21
N LYS A 119 12.30 -14.39 -3.88
CA LYS A 119 12.15 -13.58 -5.09
C LYS A 119 12.29 -12.10 -4.78
N LEU A 120 11.66 -11.63 -3.71
CA LEU A 120 11.74 -10.23 -3.28
C LEU A 120 13.19 -9.83 -2.98
N LYS A 121 13.92 -10.67 -2.26
CA LYS A 121 15.36 -10.48 -2.01
C LYS A 121 16.18 -10.44 -3.30
N LYS A 122 15.90 -11.33 -4.24
CA LYS A 122 16.57 -11.31 -5.54
C LYS A 122 16.31 -10.02 -6.31
N ILE A 123 15.06 -9.55 -6.36
CA ILE A 123 14.70 -8.27 -6.99
C ILE A 123 15.47 -7.12 -6.32
N TYR A 124 15.55 -7.11 -4.99
CA TYR A 124 16.30 -6.13 -4.23
C TYR A 124 17.77 -6.09 -4.62
N GLU A 125 18.45 -7.24 -4.59
CA GLU A 125 19.87 -7.36 -4.92
C GLU A 125 20.17 -7.02 -6.39
N ASP A 126 19.33 -7.49 -7.32
CA ASP A 126 19.49 -7.23 -8.75
C ASP A 126 19.28 -5.74 -9.07
N TYR A 127 18.34 -5.06 -8.38
CA TYR A 127 18.15 -3.63 -8.56
C TYR A 127 19.28 -2.80 -7.92
N LYS A 128 19.69 -3.16 -6.73
CA LYS A 128 20.79 -2.52 -5.99
C LYS A 128 22.13 -2.65 -6.70
N SER A 129 22.37 -3.75 -7.39
CA SER A 129 23.59 -3.99 -8.16
C SER A 129 23.57 -3.41 -9.58
N GLY A 130 22.44 -2.83 -10.03
CA GLY A 130 22.26 -2.33 -11.39
C GLY A 130 21.97 -3.41 -12.44
N LYS A 131 21.79 -4.67 -12.02
CA LYS A 131 21.41 -5.78 -12.89
C LYS A 131 20.00 -5.65 -13.43
N LEU A 132 19.07 -5.22 -12.57
CA LEU A 132 17.68 -4.95 -12.90
C LEU A 132 17.50 -3.45 -13.11
N LEU A 133 17.00 -3.04 -14.26
CA LEU A 133 16.75 -1.65 -14.58
C LEU A 133 15.41 -1.17 -13.98
N SER A 134 15.25 0.15 -13.78
CA SER A 134 14.01 0.74 -13.27
C SER A 134 12.79 0.43 -14.14
N GLY A 135 12.96 0.39 -15.46
CA GLY A 135 11.89 0.01 -16.38
C GLY A 135 11.47 -1.46 -16.25
N GLU A 136 12.43 -2.36 -16.02
CA GLU A 136 12.17 -3.77 -15.79
C GLU A 136 11.47 -3.99 -14.44
N LEU A 137 11.91 -3.31 -13.38
CA LEU A 137 11.26 -3.33 -12.07
C LEU A 137 9.80 -2.84 -12.15
N LYS A 138 9.55 -1.74 -12.87
CA LYS A 138 8.20 -1.24 -13.15
C LYS A 138 7.35 -2.26 -13.92
N ALA A 139 7.94 -2.97 -14.89
CA ALA A 139 7.23 -4.00 -15.66
C ALA A 139 6.78 -5.16 -14.77
N ILE A 140 7.63 -5.63 -13.85
CA ILE A 140 7.26 -6.66 -12.87
C ILE A 140 6.08 -6.19 -12.01
N LEU A 141 6.11 -4.95 -11.51
CA LEU A 141 5.01 -4.40 -10.72
C LEU A 141 3.72 -4.31 -11.52
N ILE A 142 3.77 -3.83 -12.77
CA ILE A 142 2.61 -3.70 -13.67
C ILE A 142 1.93 -5.05 -13.88
N GLU A 143 2.70 -6.09 -14.14
CA GLU A 143 2.19 -7.45 -14.32
C GLU A 143 1.44 -7.93 -13.07
N LYS A 144 2.06 -7.82 -11.90
CA LYS A 144 1.47 -8.23 -10.62
C LYS A 144 0.19 -7.45 -10.27
N ILE A 145 0.18 -6.14 -10.47
CA ILE A 145 -1.01 -5.32 -10.25
C ILE A 145 -2.14 -5.73 -11.20
N ASN A 146 -1.84 -5.91 -12.48
CA ASN A 146 -2.86 -6.29 -13.46
C ASN A 146 -3.46 -7.67 -13.18
N GLU A 147 -2.67 -8.64 -12.73
CA GLU A 147 -3.15 -9.94 -12.28
C GLU A 147 -4.12 -9.81 -11.09
N PHE A 148 -3.73 -9.02 -10.08
CA PHE A 148 -4.57 -8.74 -8.93
C PHE A 148 -5.87 -8.03 -9.32
N LEU A 149 -5.78 -6.96 -10.13
CA LEU A 149 -6.95 -6.18 -10.54
C LEU A 149 -7.92 -7.00 -11.40
N LYS A 150 -7.43 -7.85 -12.28
CA LYS A 150 -8.27 -8.76 -13.06
C LYS A 150 -9.13 -9.62 -12.14
N THR A 151 -8.49 -10.30 -11.20
CA THR A 151 -9.20 -11.15 -10.23
C THR A 151 -10.20 -10.36 -9.38
N HIS A 152 -9.81 -9.16 -8.94
CA HIS A 152 -10.67 -8.27 -8.15
C HIS A 152 -11.88 -7.80 -8.95
N GLN A 153 -11.69 -7.36 -10.19
CA GLN A 153 -12.76 -6.85 -11.06
C GLN A 153 -13.76 -7.95 -11.43
N GLU A 154 -13.29 -9.17 -11.71
CA GLU A 154 -14.17 -10.33 -11.93
C GLU A 154 -15.05 -10.64 -10.70
N LYS A 155 -14.46 -10.61 -9.49
CA LYS A 155 -15.21 -10.80 -8.24
C LYS A 155 -16.20 -9.65 -7.99
N ARG A 156 -15.79 -8.42 -8.28
CA ARG A 156 -16.65 -7.23 -8.14
C ARG A 156 -17.88 -7.31 -9.04
N GLU A 157 -17.74 -7.72 -10.29
CA GLU A 157 -18.89 -7.86 -11.18
C GLU A 157 -19.87 -8.96 -10.71
N LYS A 158 -19.36 -10.07 -10.18
CA LYS A 158 -20.20 -11.09 -9.54
C LYS A 158 -20.93 -10.55 -8.30
N ALA A 159 -20.24 -9.79 -7.46
CA ALA A 159 -20.83 -9.20 -6.24
C ALA A 159 -21.92 -8.17 -6.55
N LYS A 160 -21.81 -7.41 -7.64
CA LYS A 160 -22.86 -6.48 -8.07
C LYS A 160 -24.21 -7.15 -8.33
N GLN A 161 -24.21 -8.39 -8.80
CA GLN A 161 -25.45 -9.15 -9.05
C GLN A 161 -26.19 -9.54 -7.76
N GLN A 162 -25.50 -9.45 -6.63
CA GLN A 162 -26.02 -9.83 -5.32
C GLN A 162 -26.23 -8.63 -4.38
N ILE A 163 -26.00 -7.40 -4.87
CA ILE A 163 -25.96 -6.20 -4.02
C ILE A 163 -27.28 -5.98 -3.27
N GLU A 164 -28.42 -6.29 -3.90
CA GLU A 164 -29.74 -6.12 -3.31
C GLU A 164 -29.94 -6.93 -2.03
N GLN A 165 -29.23 -8.06 -1.89
CA GLN A 165 -29.30 -8.91 -0.68
C GLN A 165 -28.64 -8.26 0.55
N PHE A 166 -27.84 -7.21 0.33
CA PHE A 166 -27.09 -6.52 1.37
C PHE A 166 -27.60 -5.10 1.65
N LEU A 167 -28.62 -4.64 0.90
CA LEU A 167 -29.25 -3.37 1.15
C LEU A 167 -30.27 -3.51 2.29
N LEU A 168 -30.26 -2.55 3.22
CA LEU A 168 -31.30 -2.43 4.22
C LEU A 168 -32.61 -2.09 3.52
N GLU A 169 -33.63 -2.91 3.68
CA GLU A 169 -34.99 -2.55 3.30
C GLU A 169 -35.44 -1.37 4.17
N ASN A 170 -35.68 -0.22 3.54
CA ASN A 170 -36.34 0.89 4.21
C ASN A 170 -37.78 0.44 4.54
N LYS A 171 -37.99 -0.01 5.78
CA LYS A 171 -39.33 -0.23 6.33
C LYS A 171 -39.91 1.08 6.79
#